data_8293875625157dcecb9fb1a8f3c19cb2
#
_entry.id   8293875625157dcecb9fb1a8f3c19cb2
#
_cell.length_a   1.000
_cell.length_b   1.000
_cell.length_c   1.000
_cell.angle_alpha   90.00
_cell.angle_beta   90.00
_cell.angle_gamma   90.00
#
_symmetry.space_group_name_H-M   'P 1'
#
loop_
_entity.id
_entity.type
_entity.pdbx_description
1 polymer ?
#
loop_
_entity_poly.entity_id
_entity_poly.type
_entity_poly.pdbx_seq_one_letter_code
_entity_poly.pdbx_strand_id
1 'polypeptide(L)'
;MVRTPLTPEERERGERLGLLLREARGDRSMVEIAAAAGLSAETLRKIETGRAPTPAFFTVAALARVLDLSMDEIVTRCALVPV
;
A
#
# COMPACT_ATOMS: atom_id res chain seq x y z
N MET A 1 10.33 15.69 -19.24
CA MET A 1 10.37 15.86 -17.79
C MET A 1 11.24 14.80 -17.15
N VAL A 2 12.17 15.21 -16.31
CA VAL A 2 13.07 14.28 -15.65
C VAL A 2 12.38 13.75 -14.38
N ARG A 3 12.33 12.43 -14.26
CA ARG A 3 11.78 11.82 -13.04
C ARG A 3 12.88 11.69 -12.00
N THR A 4 12.59 12.18 -10.81
CA THR A 4 13.50 12.01 -9.69
C THR A 4 13.40 10.56 -9.20
N PRO A 5 14.53 9.84 -9.08
CA PRO A 5 14.48 8.49 -8.53
C PRO A 5 13.97 8.50 -7.11
N LEU A 6 13.32 7.41 -6.73
CA LEU A 6 12.86 7.25 -5.34
C LEU A 6 14.06 7.17 -4.41
N THR A 7 13.93 7.82 -3.24
CA THR A 7 14.94 7.71 -2.20
C THR A 7 14.84 6.34 -1.53
N PRO A 8 15.90 5.87 -0.84
CA PRO A 8 15.81 4.65 -0.04
C PRO A 8 14.70 4.71 0.99
N GLU A 9 14.46 5.88 1.58
CA GLU A 9 13.39 6.08 2.56
C GLU A 9 12.01 5.89 1.95
N GLU A 10 11.82 6.40 0.74
CA GLU A 10 10.55 6.22 0.03
C GLU A 10 10.30 4.76 -0.31
N ARG A 11 11.34 4.04 -0.71
CA ARG A 11 11.23 2.61 -1.00
C ARG A 11 10.88 1.82 0.26
N GLU A 12 11.55 2.11 1.37
CA GLU A 12 11.29 1.43 2.62
C GLU A 12 9.89 1.71 3.13
N ARG A 13 9.42 2.94 3.00
CA ARG A 13 8.05 3.30 3.35
C ARG A 13 7.05 2.50 2.55
N GLY A 14 7.29 2.34 1.25
CA GLY A 14 6.44 1.53 0.38
C GLY A 14 6.45 0.06 0.75
N GLU A 15 7.58 -0.47 1.18
CA GLU A 15 7.67 -1.85 1.66
C GLU A 15 6.85 -2.03 2.93
N ARG A 16 6.90 -1.08 3.85
CA ARG A 16 6.09 -1.12 5.06
C ARG A 16 4.61 -1.06 4.74
N LEU A 17 4.24 -0.21 3.78
CA LEU A 17 2.86 -0.14 3.33
C LEU A 17 2.40 -1.49 2.78
N GLY A 18 3.21 -2.12 1.95
CA GLY A 18 2.88 -3.41 1.38
C GLY A 18 2.67 -4.48 2.44
N LEU A 19 3.56 -4.52 3.44
CA LEU A 19 3.43 -5.47 4.54
C LEU A 19 2.16 -5.23 5.36
N LEU A 20 1.86 -3.97 5.64
CA LEU A 20 0.66 -3.61 6.39
C LEU A 20 -0.59 -4.08 5.65
N LEU A 21 -0.66 -3.82 4.36
CA LEU A 21 -1.82 -4.22 3.55
C LEU A 21 -1.94 -5.74 3.48
N ARG A 22 -0.82 -6.44 3.34
CA ARG A 22 -0.81 -7.89 3.30
C ARG A 22 -1.31 -8.48 4.63
N GLU A 23 -0.85 -7.94 5.75
CA GLU A 23 -1.30 -8.40 7.06
C GLU A 23 -2.80 -8.14 7.24
N ALA A 24 -3.26 -6.97 6.83
CA ALA A 24 -4.68 -6.63 6.96
C ALA A 24 -5.55 -7.51 6.08
N ARG A 25 -5.04 -7.91 4.91
CA ARG A 25 -5.77 -8.81 4.02
C ARG A 25 -5.90 -10.20 4.64
N GLY A 26 -4.89 -10.66 5.35
CA GLY A 26 -4.92 -11.98 5.99
C GLY A 26 -5.15 -13.09 4.99
N ASP A 27 -6.12 -13.95 5.28
CA ASP A 27 -6.42 -15.12 4.45
C ASP A 27 -7.36 -14.81 3.29
N ARG A 28 -7.83 -13.56 3.17
CA ARG A 28 -8.74 -13.20 2.10
C ARG A 28 -8.02 -13.19 0.76
N SER A 29 -8.75 -13.53 -0.29
CA SER A 29 -8.20 -13.62 -1.64
C SER A 29 -7.72 -12.26 -2.12
N MET A 30 -6.53 -12.24 -2.75
CA MET A 30 -6.01 -11.04 -3.38
C MET A 30 -6.95 -10.55 -4.48
N VAL A 31 -7.54 -11.48 -5.25
CA VAL A 31 -8.49 -11.14 -6.31
C VAL A 31 -9.73 -10.46 -5.74
N GLU A 32 -10.25 -10.98 -4.63
CA GLU A 32 -11.45 -10.40 -4.02
C GLU A 32 -11.18 -9.00 -3.48
N ILE A 33 -10.06 -8.83 -2.77
CA ILE A 33 -9.73 -7.53 -2.18
C ILE A 33 -9.45 -6.51 -3.28
N ALA A 34 -8.70 -6.90 -4.31
CA ALA A 34 -8.42 -5.99 -5.42
C ALA A 34 -9.70 -5.56 -6.12
N ALA A 35 -10.59 -6.53 -6.41
CA ALA A 35 -11.85 -6.22 -7.06
C ALA A 35 -12.70 -5.26 -6.21
N ALA A 36 -12.78 -5.48 -4.91
CA ALA A 36 -13.54 -4.62 -4.01
C ALA A 36 -12.97 -3.20 -3.98
N ALA A 37 -11.66 -3.05 -4.15
CA ALA A 37 -11.00 -1.75 -4.15
C ALA A 37 -10.91 -1.11 -5.55
N GLY A 38 -11.39 -1.81 -6.57
CA GLY A 38 -11.35 -1.29 -7.94
C GLY A 38 -9.99 -1.44 -8.61
N LEU A 39 -9.20 -2.42 -8.19
CA LEU A 39 -7.86 -2.67 -8.73
C LEU A 39 -7.79 -4.03 -9.40
N SER A 40 -6.74 -4.24 -10.21
CA SER A 40 -6.38 -5.59 -10.63
C SER A 40 -5.60 -6.28 -9.52
N ALA A 41 -5.66 -7.61 -9.51
CA ALA A 41 -4.85 -8.39 -8.56
C ALA A 41 -3.36 -8.14 -8.77
N GLU A 42 -2.94 -7.93 -10.02
CA GLU A 42 -1.56 -7.60 -10.35
C GLU A 42 -1.11 -6.31 -9.67
N THR A 43 -1.95 -5.27 -9.74
CA THR A 43 -1.65 -4.00 -9.09
C THR A 43 -1.53 -4.18 -7.58
N LEU A 44 -2.45 -4.92 -6.97
CA LEU A 44 -2.38 -5.16 -5.53
C LEU A 44 -1.11 -5.95 -5.18
N ARG A 45 -0.74 -6.94 -5.98
CA ARG A 45 0.49 -7.70 -5.73
C ARG A 45 1.71 -6.80 -5.75
N LYS A 46 1.79 -5.88 -6.71
CA LYS A 46 2.92 -4.96 -6.79
C LYS A 46 3.01 -4.06 -5.57
N ILE A 47 1.86 -3.64 -5.04
CA ILE A 47 1.86 -2.82 -3.83
C ILE A 47 2.30 -3.65 -2.63
N GLU A 48 1.75 -4.85 -2.45
CA GLU A 48 2.08 -5.71 -1.30
C GLU A 48 3.53 -6.15 -1.27
N THR A 49 4.15 -6.29 -2.43
CA THR A 49 5.55 -6.74 -2.51
C THR A 49 6.54 -5.59 -2.54
N GLY A 50 6.08 -4.35 -2.45
CA GLY A 50 6.94 -3.18 -2.47
C GLY A 50 7.42 -2.76 -3.85
N ARG A 51 6.98 -3.44 -4.91
CA ARG A 51 7.38 -3.11 -6.28
C ARG A 51 6.75 -1.81 -6.76
N ALA A 52 5.60 -1.45 -6.18
CA ALA A 52 4.95 -0.17 -6.43
C ALA A 52 4.92 0.61 -5.11
N PRO A 53 6.05 1.25 -4.73
CA PRO A 53 6.20 1.80 -3.38
C PRO A 53 5.44 3.10 -3.13
N THR A 54 4.98 3.76 -4.18
CA THR A 54 4.24 5.02 -4.03
C THR A 54 2.93 4.94 -4.82
N PRO A 55 1.98 4.08 -4.38
CA PRO A 55 0.69 4.00 -5.07
C PRO A 55 -0.08 5.31 -4.93
N ALA A 56 -1.02 5.52 -5.84
CA ALA A 56 -1.82 6.74 -5.85
C ALA A 56 -2.64 6.84 -4.56
N PHE A 57 -2.87 8.06 -4.13
CA PHE A 57 -3.59 8.32 -2.88
C PHE A 57 -4.96 7.61 -2.83
N PHE A 58 -5.75 7.73 -3.91
CA PHE A 58 -7.10 7.16 -3.88
C PHE A 58 -7.10 5.65 -3.99
N THR A 59 -6.03 5.07 -4.55
CA THR A 59 -5.84 3.63 -4.53
C THR A 59 -5.64 3.16 -3.09
N VAL A 60 -4.78 3.85 -2.34
CA VAL A 60 -4.54 3.52 -0.93
C VAL A 60 -5.82 3.73 -0.11
N ALA A 61 -6.53 4.82 -0.36
CA ALA A 61 -7.77 5.09 0.36
C ALA A 61 -8.83 4.00 0.12
N ALA A 62 -8.93 3.50 -1.13
CA ALA A 62 -9.87 2.43 -1.45
C ALA A 62 -9.49 1.13 -0.74
N LEU A 63 -8.21 0.79 -0.72
CA LEU A 63 -7.72 -0.40 -0.01
C LEU A 63 -7.96 -0.27 1.49
N ALA A 64 -7.71 0.92 2.05
CA ALA A 64 -7.94 1.16 3.47
C ALA A 64 -9.38 0.89 3.84
N ARG A 65 -10.33 1.39 3.02
CA ARG A 65 -11.74 1.18 3.28
C ARG A 65 -12.11 -0.30 3.22
N VAL A 66 -11.63 -1.01 2.20
CA VAL A 66 -11.94 -2.44 2.03
C VAL A 66 -11.36 -3.27 3.17
N LEU A 67 -10.17 -2.89 3.65
CA LEU A 67 -9.46 -3.63 4.70
C LEU A 67 -9.75 -3.11 6.11
N ASP A 68 -10.63 -2.11 6.22
CA ASP A 68 -11.03 -1.51 7.51
C ASP A 68 -9.82 -0.92 8.25
N LEU A 69 -8.97 -0.21 7.52
CA LEU A 69 -7.85 0.53 8.08
C LEU A 69 -8.14 2.02 8.01
N SER A 70 -7.68 2.79 9.00
CA SER A 70 -7.74 4.24 8.91
C SER A 70 -6.53 4.75 8.14
N MET A 71 -6.69 5.87 7.44
CA MET A 71 -5.55 6.49 6.75
C MET A 71 -4.50 6.96 7.75
N ASP A 72 -4.92 7.45 8.91
CA ASP A 72 -3.99 7.87 9.97
C ASP A 72 -3.14 6.69 10.44
N GLU A 73 -3.75 5.54 10.60
CA GLU A 73 -3.04 4.32 11.00
C GLU A 73 -1.99 3.95 9.95
N ILE A 74 -2.37 4.03 8.67
CA ILE A 74 -1.45 3.72 7.58
C ILE A 74 -0.25 4.65 7.61
N VAL A 75 -0.50 5.95 7.72
CA VAL A 75 0.58 6.95 7.75
C VAL A 75 1.51 6.70 8.93
N THR A 76 0.93 6.46 10.11
CA THR A 76 1.71 6.22 11.32
C THR A 76 2.57 4.96 11.22
N ARG A 77 1.96 3.87 10.74
CA ARG A 77 2.65 2.58 10.65
C ARG A 77 3.73 2.57 9.58
N CYS A 78 3.60 3.40 8.55
CA CYS A 78 4.58 3.47 7.48
C CYS A 78 5.66 4.52 7.73
N ALA A 79 5.52 5.36 8.75
CA ALA A 79 6.48 6.41 9.03
C ALA A 79 7.83 5.82 9.39
N LEU A 80 8.89 6.38 8.81
CA LEU A 80 10.26 5.92 9.05
C LEU A 80 10.94 6.72 10.15
N VAL A 81 10.45 7.93 10.39
CA VAL A 81 11.02 8.83 11.39
C VAL A 81 10.09 8.88 12.58
N PRO A 82 10.58 8.61 13.78
CA PRO A 82 9.77 8.74 15.00
C PRO A 82 9.28 10.17 15.13
N VAL A 83 8.02 10.33 15.46
CA VAL A 83 7.43 11.65 15.62
C VAL A 83 7.30 11.96 17.09
#